data_1f998e246d75315c5469be71ad653ed4
#
_entry.id   1f998e246d75315c5469be71ad653ed4
#
_cell.length_a   1.000
_cell.length_b   1.000
_cell.length_c   1.000
_cell.angle_alpha   90.00
_cell.angle_beta   90.00
_cell.angle_gamma   90.00
#
_symmetry.space_group_name_H-M   'P 1'
#
loop_
_entity.id
_entity.type
_entity.pdbx_description
1 polymer ?
#
loop_
_entity_poly.entity_id
_entity_poly.type
_entity_poly.pdbx_seq_one_letter_code
_entity_poly.pdbx_strand_id
1 'polypeptide(L)'
;MRGTQIGLFNYADSLGGVPIGLVSFVKTGYHKLEVSADEIFYTNLAFRTGVHQFYNILLAGMMPQQTSTGDNVWTFGYGIGTAPKLTKWLYLNFDLVSQHVNKGGFTAELSSLNKIYAGFDFQVARKFSITMGATLNGYLTRTTYTDYANLFVNYQPRIIRNENISPDYNLKMWWGAKVGLRFL
;
A
#
# COMPACT_ATOMS: atom_id res chain seq x y z
N MET A 1 -6.81 19.38 20.94
CA MET A 1 -5.41 19.25 21.35
C MET A 1 -4.52 19.94 20.32
N ARG A 2 -3.57 20.77 20.75
CA ARG A 2 -2.59 21.40 19.83
C ARG A 2 -1.23 20.74 20.10
N GLY A 3 -0.57 20.19 19.06
CA GLY A 3 0.74 19.54 19.17
C GLY A 3 0.76 18.12 18.57
N THR A 4 1.95 17.49 18.54
CA THR A 4 2.16 16.14 18.05
C THR A 4 1.81 15.13 19.14
N GLN A 5 1.03 14.12 18.81
CA GLN A 5 0.74 13.00 19.70
C GLN A 5 1.54 11.78 19.21
N ILE A 6 2.34 11.17 20.08
CA ILE A 6 3.13 9.97 19.76
C ILE A 6 2.63 8.82 20.62
N GLY A 7 2.27 7.69 20.01
CA GLY A 7 1.78 6.49 20.70
C GLY A 7 1.50 5.34 19.73
N LEU A 8 1.38 4.12 20.25
CA LEU A 8 1.01 2.97 19.41
C LEU A 8 -0.40 3.14 18.83
N PHE A 9 -1.34 3.58 19.66
CA PHE A 9 -2.70 3.90 19.26
C PHE A 9 -3.01 5.33 19.70
N ASN A 10 -3.31 6.18 18.73
CA ASN A 10 -3.71 7.56 18.97
C ASN A 10 -5.18 7.72 18.66
N TYR A 11 -5.95 8.22 19.63
CA TYR A 11 -7.34 8.62 19.44
C TYR A 11 -7.53 10.07 19.84
N ALA A 12 -8.16 10.86 18.96
CA ALA A 12 -8.53 12.24 19.26
C ALA A 12 -9.82 12.64 18.53
N ASP A 13 -10.67 13.45 19.16
CA ASP A 13 -11.84 14.02 18.48
C ASP A 13 -11.44 15.04 17.43
N SER A 14 -10.47 15.90 17.74
CA SER A 14 -9.85 16.83 16.81
C SER A 14 -8.38 17.07 17.20
N LEU A 15 -7.53 17.17 16.22
CA LEU A 15 -6.10 17.41 16.42
C LEU A 15 -5.65 18.63 15.61
N GLY A 16 -5.05 19.62 16.27
CA GLY A 16 -4.35 20.74 15.63
C GLY A 16 -2.88 20.42 15.32
N GLY A 17 -2.50 19.14 15.29
CA GLY A 17 -1.14 18.64 15.06
C GLY A 17 -1.14 17.28 14.33
N VAL A 18 0.02 16.59 14.35
CA VAL A 18 0.21 15.32 13.63
C VAL A 18 0.25 14.17 14.63
N PRO A 19 -0.68 13.19 14.54
CA PRO A 19 -0.61 11.97 15.34
C PRO A 19 0.37 11.00 14.68
N ILE A 20 1.43 10.63 15.39
CA ILE A 20 2.43 9.65 14.96
C ILE A 20 2.24 8.38 15.78
N GLY A 21 1.84 7.29 15.12
CA GLY A 21 1.61 6.00 15.76
C GLY A 21 1.35 4.88 14.77
N LEU A 22 1.24 3.66 15.31
CA LEU A 22 0.92 2.48 14.48
C LEU A 22 -0.50 2.59 13.91
N VAL A 23 -1.45 3.09 14.70
CA VAL A 23 -2.79 3.44 14.22
C VAL A 23 -3.20 4.77 14.86
N SER A 24 -3.53 5.75 14.03
CA SER A 24 -3.98 7.06 14.48
C SER A 24 -5.37 7.33 13.95
N PHE A 25 -6.35 7.44 14.86
CA PHE A 25 -7.73 7.75 14.52
C PHE A 25 -8.09 9.13 15.06
N VAL A 26 -8.32 10.06 14.15
CA VAL A 26 -8.78 11.42 14.47
C VAL A 26 -10.19 11.58 13.92
N LYS A 27 -11.21 11.70 14.76
CA LYS A 27 -12.64 11.69 14.37
C LYS A 27 -12.99 12.67 13.23
N THR A 28 -12.41 13.88 13.28
CA THR A 28 -12.54 14.90 12.23
C THR A 28 -11.37 14.90 11.24
N GLY A 29 -10.59 13.80 11.21
CA GLY A 29 -9.37 13.68 10.43
C GLY A 29 -9.58 13.18 9.00
N TYR A 30 -8.52 12.62 8.46
CA TYR A 30 -8.51 12.00 7.13
C TYR A 30 -8.83 10.51 7.25
N HIS A 31 -10.00 10.11 6.76
CA HIS A 31 -10.40 8.71 6.68
C HIS A 31 -10.83 8.41 5.25
N LYS A 32 -10.23 7.39 4.64
CA LYS A 32 -10.59 6.96 3.29
C LYS A 32 -10.57 5.43 3.21
N LEU A 33 -11.65 4.89 2.66
CA LEU A 33 -11.66 3.52 2.15
C LEU A 33 -11.28 3.57 0.68
N GLU A 34 -10.25 2.81 0.27
CA GLU A 34 -9.77 2.75 -1.10
C GLU A 34 -9.96 1.35 -1.66
N VAL A 35 -10.55 1.28 -2.85
CA VAL A 35 -10.51 0.10 -3.72
C VAL A 35 -9.62 0.45 -4.89
N SER A 36 -8.55 -0.32 -5.11
CA SER A 36 -7.58 -0.02 -6.15
C SER A 36 -7.06 -1.28 -6.85
N ALA A 37 -6.48 -1.07 -8.01
CA ALA A 37 -5.76 -2.08 -8.77
C ALA A 37 -4.35 -1.56 -9.07
N ASP A 38 -3.40 -2.45 -9.07
CA ASP A 38 -2.05 -2.23 -9.58
C ASP A 38 -1.65 -3.36 -10.55
N GLU A 39 -0.45 -3.32 -11.08
CA GLU A 39 0.01 -4.27 -12.08
C GLU A 39 0.15 -5.71 -11.56
N ILE A 40 0.22 -5.90 -10.24
CA ILE A 40 0.33 -7.23 -9.60
C ILE A 40 -1.00 -7.64 -8.98
N PHE A 41 -1.56 -6.80 -8.10
CA PHE A 41 -2.81 -7.09 -7.42
C PHE A 41 -3.96 -6.33 -8.08
N TYR A 42 -4.82 -7.04 -8.77
CA TYR A 42 -5.97 -6.46 -9.48
C TYR A 42 -7.07 -5.98 -8.55
N THR A 43 -7.04 -6.44 -7.29
CA THR A 43 -7.98 -5.99 -6.27
C THR A 43 -7.22 -5.72 -4.97
N ASN A 44 -7.15 -4.47 -4.59
CA ASN A 44 -6.63 -4.02 -3.31
C ASN A 44 -7.71 -3.26 -2.55
N LEU A 45 -7.85 -3.55 -1.28
CA LEU A 45 -8.67 -2.81 -0.32
C LEU A 45 -7.74 -2.16 0.70
N ALA A 46 -7.85 -0.85 0.87
CA ALA A 46 -7.04 -0.13 1.85
C ALA A 46 -7.90 0.81 2.68
N PHE A 47 -7.63 0.85 3.98
CA PHE A 47 -8.19 1.83 4.91
C PHE A 47 -7.10 2.79 5.35
N ARG A 48 -7.34 4.09 5.12
CA ARG A 48 -6.44 5.19 5.47
C ARG A 48 -7.02 5.94 6.65
N THR A 49 -6.21 6.20 7.67
CA THR A 49 -6.67 6.89 8.88
C THR A 49 -5.60 7.79 9.49
N GLY A 50 -5.96 8.99 9.88
CA GLY A 50 -5.05 9.99 10.46
C GLY A 50 -5.41 11.42 10.07
N VAL A 51 -4.43 12.17 9.59
CA VAL A 51 -4.59 13.52 9.04
C VAL A 51 -3.90 13.62 7.67
N HIS A 52 -4.21 14.64 6.86
CA HIS A 52 -3.61 14.78 5.52
C HIS A 52 -2.07 14.82 5.53
N GLN A 53 -1.47 15.38 6.59
CA GLN A 53 -0.03 15.47 6.74
C GLN A 53 0.62 14.11 7.05
N PHE A 54 -0.12 13.23 7.74
CA PHE A 54 0.36 11.90 8.09
C PHE A 54 -0.83 10.98 8.37
N TYR A 55 -0.91 9.89 7.65
CA TYR A 55 -1.92 8.85 7.86
C TYR A 55 -1.30 7.46 7.80
N ASN A 56 -1.97 6.55 8.46
CA ASN A 56 -1.68 5.12 8.41
C ASN A 56 -2.52 4.46 7.32
N ILE A 57 -2.01 3.39 6.76
CA ILE A 57 -2.65 2.59 5.71
C ILE A 57 -2.67 1.14 6.17
N LEU A 58 -3.85 0.57 6.32
CA LEU A 58 -4.05 -0.87 6.46
C LEU A 58 -4.57 -1.38 5.13
N LEU A 59 -3.97 -2.44 4.60
CA LEU A 59 -4.38 -2.94 3.29
C LEU A 59 -4.35 -4.46 3.19
N ALA A 60 -5.20 -4.95 2.29
CA ALA A 60 -5.21 -6.32 1.82
C ALA A 60 -5.39 -6.31 0.31
N GLY A 61 -4.82 -7.30 -0.37
CA GLY A 61 -4.92 -7.43 -1.82
C GLY A 61 -5.01 -8.88 -2.25
N MET A 62 -5.54 -9.08 -3.43
CA MET A 62 -5.69 -10.42 -4.01
C MET A 62 -5.38 -10.38 -5.51
N MET A 63 -4.69 -11.41 -5.96
CA MET A 63 -4.43 -11.72 -7.35
C MET A 63 -4.92 -13.15 -7.61
N PRO A 64 -6.09 -13.32 -8.25
CA PRO A 64 -6.54 -14.65 -8.65
C PRO A 64 -5.57 -15.21 -9.69
N GLN A 65 -5.02 -16.39 -9.41
CA GLN A 65 -4.18 -17.11 -10.37
C GLN A 65 -5.03 -18.15 -11.10
N GLN A 66 -4.93 -18.17 -12.42
CA GLN A 66 -5.47 -19.25 -13.27
C GLN A 66 -4.47 -20.42 -13.31
N THR A 67 -4.17 -20.99 -12.17
CA THR A 67 -3.32 -22.20 -12.11
C THR A 67 -4.18 -23.44 -11.89
N SER A 68 -3.74 -24.57 -12.39
CA SER A 68 -4.38 -25.88 -12.17
C SER A 68 -4.46 -26.27 -10.69
N THR A 69 -3.71 -25.63 -9.83
CA THR A 69 -3.70 -25.84 -8.38
C THR A 69 -4.70 -24.94 -7.63
N GLY A 70 -5.31 -23.94 -8.31
CA GLY A 70 -6.34 -23.08 -7.70
C GLY A 70 -5.87 -22.15 -6.58
N ASP A 71 -4.57 -22.09 -6.31
CA ASP A 71 -4.03 -21.25 -5.22
C ASP A 71 -4.06 -19.78 -5.59
N ASN A 72 -4.79 -18.98 -4.85
CA ASN A 72 -4.80 -17.53 -4.98
C ASN A 72 -3.59 -16.93 -4.26
N VAL A 73 -2.99 -15.90 -4.86
CA VAL A 73 -2.01 -15.05 -4.18
C VAL A 73 -2.75 -13.89 -3.52
N TRP A 74 -2.50 -13.72 -2.24
CA TRP A 74 -3.09 -12.67 -1.44
C TRP A 74 -2.05 -11.99 -0.57
N THR A 75 -2.36 -10.78 -0.15
CA THR A 75 -1.44 -9.97 0.64
C THR A 75 -2.17 -9.18 1.69
N PHE A 76 -1.50 -8.89 2.78
CA PHE A 76 -1.90 -7.90 3.76
C PHE A 76 -0.70 -7.07 4.16
N GLY A 77 -0.93 -5.86 4.59
CA GLY A 77 0.18 -4.99 4.89
C GLY A 77 -0.22 -3.71 5.62
N TYR A 78 0.82 -2.97 5.91
CA TYR A 78 0.75 -1.70 6.59
C TYR A 78 1.59 -0.68 5.85
N GLY A 79 1.16 0.57 5.93
CA GLY A 79 1.88 1.69 5.35
C GLY A 79 1.59 3.00 6.05
N ILE A 80 2.35 3.99 5.63
CA ILE A 80 2.19 5.38 6.04
C ILE A 80 2.14 6.25 4.79
N GLY A 81 1.53 7.41 4.90
CA GLY A 81 1.46 8.32 3.77
C GLY A 81 1.17 9.76 4.16
N THR A 82 1.25 10.62 3.15
CA THR A 82 0.90 12.02 3.23
C THR A 82 0.13 12.45 1.98
N ALA A 83 -0.79 13.39 2.15
CA ALA A 83 -1.63 13.90 1.07
C ALA A 83 -1.72 15.43 1.11
N PRO A 84 -0.61 16.16 0.82
CA PRO A 84 -0.64 17.60 0.74
C PRO A 84 -1.65 18.06 -0.33
N LYS A 85 -2.43 19.07 0.05
CA LYS A 85 -3.44 19.67 -0.82
C LYS A 85 -2.78 20.62 -1.82
N LEU A 86 -3.00 20.40 -3.10
CA LEU A 86 -2.53 21.30 -4.17
C LEU A 86 -3.60 22.34 -4.54
N THR A 87 -4.85 21.86 -4.74
CA THR A 87 -5.99 22.73 -5.06
C THR A 87 -7.24 22.29 -4.25
N LYS A 88 -8.39 22.90 -4.49
CA LYS A 88 -9.64 22.52 -3.82
C LYS A 88 -10.08 21.09 -4.12
N TRP A 89 -9.67 20.52 -5.26
CA TRP A 89 -10.08 19.23 -5.78
C TRP A 89 -8.91 18.28 -6.08
N LEU A 90 -7.66 18.70 -5.85
CA LEU A 90 -6.46 17.92 -6.17
C LEU A 90 -5.54 17.82 -4.95
N TYR A 91 -5.16 16.59 -4.63
CA TYR A 91 -4.14 16.27 -3.63
C TYR A 91 -3.00 15.49 -4.27
N LEU A 92 -1.79 15.73 -3.83
CA LEU A 92 -0.64 14.91 -4.14
C LEU A 92 -0.50 13.84 -3.05
N ASN A 93 -0.27 12.60 -3.43
CA ASN A 93 -0.14 11.50 -2.47
C ASN A 93 1.24 10.88 -2.54
N PHE A 94 1.83 10.66 -1.38
CA PHE A 94 3.03 9.83 -1.22
C PHE A 94 2.75 8.78 -0.16
N ASP A 95 2.83 7.51 -0.55
CA ASP A 95 2.64 6.38 0.35
C ASP A 95 3.89 5.49 0.37
N LEU A 96 4.23 4.99 1.53
CA LEU A 96 5.21 3.94 1.74
C LEU A 96 4.49 2.75 2.38
N VAL A 97 4.51 1.61 1.71
CA VAL A 97 3.71 0.45 2.10
C VAL A 97 4.57 -0.80 2.08
N SER A 98 4.44 -1.64 3.11
CA SER A 98 5.02 -2.97 3.18
C SER A 98 3.92 -4.01 3.30
N GLN A 99 3.95 -5.03 2.44
CA GLN A 99 2.94 -6.08 2.33
C GLN A 99 3.60 -7.44 2.45
N HIS A 100 3.01 -8.31 3.25
CA HIS A 100 3.38 -9.72 3.29
C HIS A 100 2.57 -10.48 2.24
N VAL A 101 3.26 -11.22 1.36
CA VAL A 101 2.64 -11.93 0.24
C VAL A 101 2.53 -13.41 0.56
N ASN A 102 1.34 -13.96 0.36
CA ASN A 102 1.01 -15.36 0.61
C ASN A 102 0.43 -16.02 -0.64
N LYS A 103 0.61 -17.33 -0.77
CA LYS A 103 0.00 -18.16 -1.81
C LYS A 103 -0.74 -19.31 -1.16
N GLY A 104 -2.06 -19.40 -1.41
CA GLY A 104 -2.92 -20.35 -0.71
C GLY A 104 -2.97 -20.04 0.79
N GLY A 105 -2.23 -20.79 1.60
CA GLY A 105 -2.12 -20.57 3.04
C GLY A 105 -1.17 -19.44 3.44
N PHE A 106 -1.18 -19.10 4.74
CA PHE A 106 -0.23 -18.17 5.32
C PHE A 106 1.18 -18.77 5.29
N THR A 107 2.18 -17.98 4.86
CA THR A 107 3.60 -18.36 4.93
C THR A 107 4.31 -17.57 6.03
N ALA A 108 5.16 -18.24 6.81
CA ALA A 108 6.05 -17.60 7.77
C ALA A 108 7.39 -17.16 7.13
N GLU A 109 7.66 -17.61 5.89
CA GLU A 109 8.86 -17.25 5.16
C GLU A 109 8.81 -15.78 4.70
N LEU A 110 9.99 -15.14 4.61
CA LEU A 110 10.07 -13.76 4.16
C LEU A 110 9.62 -13.64 2.70
N SER A 111 8.48 -13.00 2.51
CA SER A 111 7.86 -12.71 1.22
C SER A 111 7.23 -11.31 1.30
N SER A 112 8.07 -10.28 1.18
CA SER A 112 7.69 -8.89 1.45
C SER A 112 7.72 -8.06 0.18
N LEU A 113 6.57 -7.51 -0.20
CA LEU A 113 6.41 -6.55 -1.27
C LEU A 113 6.32 -5.13 -0.70
N ASN A 114 7.35 -4.35 -0.97
CA ASN A 114 7.45 -2.97 -0.52
C ASN A 114 7.15 -2.04 -1.69
N LYS A 115 6.29 -1.04 -1.47
CA LYS A 115 5.85 -0.11 -2.51
C LYS A 115 6.05 1.34 -2.06
N ILE A 116 6.68 2.14 -2.90
CA ILE A 116 6.67 3.60 -2.82
C ILE A 116 5.69 4.08 -3.89
N TYR A 117 4.64 4.77 -3.49
CA TYR A 117 3.64 5.33 -4.40
C TYR A 117 3.73 6.85 -4.41
N ALA A 118 3.73 7.41 -5.60
CA ALA A 118 3.56 8.84 -5.84
C ALA A 118 2.45 9.05 -6.87
N GLY A 119 1.42 9.82 -6.53
CA GLY A 119 0.27 9.98 -7.39
C GLY A 119 -0.64 11.14 -7.00
N PHE A 120 -1.69 11.29 -7.76
CA PHE A 120 -2.70 12.32 -7.58
C PHE A 120 -4.01 11.73 -7.10
N ASP A 121 -4.72 12.48 -6.27
CA ASP A 121 -6.06 12.17 -5.79
C ASP A 121 -7.00 13.29 -6.24
N PHE A 122 -7.88 12.97 -7.18
CA PHE A 122 -8.84 13.89 -7.80
C PHE A 122 -10.18 13.79 -7.06
N GLN A 123 -10.49 14.77 -6.26
CA GLN A 123 -11.77 14.84 -5.55
C GLN A 123 -12.90 15.20 -6.49
N VAL A 124 -13.68 14.20 -6.92
CA VAL A 124 -14.80 14.36 -7.86
C VAL A 124 -16.07 14.79 -7.12
N ALA A 125 -16.26 14.29 -5.89
CA ALA A 125 -17.39 14.65 -5.04
C ALA A 125 -16.93 14.74 -3.58
N ARG A 126 -17.79 15.26 -2.70
CA ARG A 126 -17.47 15.48 -1.28
C ARG A 126 -16.91 14.23 -0.58
N LYS A 127 -17.40 13.05 -0.95
CA LYS A 127 -17.02 11.75 -0.34
C LYS A 127 -16.42 10.76 -1.35
N PHE A 128 -16.06 11.22 -2.54
CA PHE A 128 -15.57 10.36 -3.60
C PHE A 128 -14.40 11.00 -4.33
N SER A 129 -13.34 10.24 -4.51
CA SER A 129 -12.19 10.64 -5.30
C SER A 129 -11.61 9.49 -6.12
N ILE A 130 -10.92 9.85 -7.19
CA ILE A 130 -10.18 8.94 -8.06
C ILE A 130 -8.70 9.18 -7.80
N THR A 131 -7.96 8.11 -7.53
CA THR A 131 -6.51 8.18 -7.34
C THR A 131 -5.78 7.46 -8.46
N MET A 132 -4.68 8.03 -8.95
CA MET A 132 -3.80 7.40 -9.91
C MET A 132 -2.36 7.88 -9.75
N GLY A 133 -1.41 7.01 -10.02
CA GLY A 133 0.00 7.35 -9.92
C GLY A 133 0.94 6.20 -10.21
N ALA A 134 2.24 6.49 -10.07
CA ALA A 134 3.31 5.53 -10.26
C ALA A 134 3.68 4.85 -8.94
N THR A 135 4.15 3.63 -9.05
CA THR A 135 4.73 2.87 -7.95
C THR A 135 6.17 2.46 -8.28
N LEU A 136 7.03 2.49 -7.29
CA LEU A 136 8.30 1.77 -7.31
C LEU A 136 8.13 0.59 -6.36
N ASN A 137 8.26 -0.60 -6.89
CA ASN A 137 8.05 -1.85 -6.17
C ASN A 137 9.38 -2.54 -5.88
N GLY A 138 9.50 -3.12 -4.70
CA GLY A 138 10.63 -3.93 -4.29
C GLY A 138 10.15 -5.22 -3.62
N TYR A 139 10.32 -6.35 -4.27
CA TYR A 139 9.95 -7.66 -3.73
C TYR A 139 11.18 -8.32 -3.12
N LEU A 140 11.14 -8.47 -1.81
CA LEU A 140 12.21 -9.08 -1.00
C LEU A 140 11.76 -10.46 -0.55
N THR A 141 12.52 -11.49 -0.94
CA THR A 141 12.24 -12.89 -0.60
C THR A 141 13.53 -13.63 -0.21
N ARG A 142 13.38 -14.77 0.47
CA ARG A 142 14.48 -15.72 0.57
C ARG A 142 14.85 -16.25 -0.81
N THR A 143 16.15 -16.51 -1.03
CA THR A 143 16.69 -17.03 -2.31
C THR A 143 16.05 -18.37 -2.71
N THR A 144 15.72 -19.20 -1.73
CA THR A 144 15.00 -20.46 -1.92
C THR A 144 13.49 -20.29 -2.19
N TYR A 145 12.96 -19.05 -2.08
CA TYR A 145 11.53 -18.72 -2.12
C TYR A 145 11.19 -17.67 -3.19
N THR A 146 12.15 -17.34 -4.07
CA THR A 146 12.03 -16.23 -5.04
C THR A 146 10.83 -16.36 -5.97
N ASP A 147 10.44 -17.58 -6.32
CA ASP A 147 9.33 -17.83 -7.26
C ASP A 147 8.08 -18.40 -6.58
N TYR A 148 8.07 -18.43 -5.25
CA TYR A 148 6.96 -19.00 -4.48
C TYR A 148 5.62 -18.37 -4.83
N ALA A 149 5.53 -17.06 -4.78
CA ALA A 149 4.27 -16.36 -5.02
C ALA A 149 3.91 -16.26 -6.50
N ASN A 150 4.89 -16.47 -7.40
CA ASN A 150 4.71 -16.36 -8.85
C ASN A 150 4.02 -15.06 -9.28
N LEU A 151 4.49 -13.92 -8.73
CA LEU A 151 3.85 -12.61 -8.89
C LEU A 151 3.72 -12.16 -10.35
N PHE A 152 4.57 -12.68 -11.24
CA PHE A 152 4.66 -12.21 -12.63
C PHE A 152 3.99 -13.17 -13.63
N VAL A 153 3.13 -14.07 -13.17
CA VAL A 153 2.44 -15.03 -14.05
C VAL A 153 1.52 -14.35 -15.07
N ASN A 154 0.83 -13.29 -14.64
CA ASN A 154 -0.14 -12.58 -15.49
C ASN A 154 0.44 -11.31 -16.13
N TYR A 155 1.53 -10.80 -15.61
CA TYR A 155 2.17 -9.58 -16.07
C TYR A 155 3.67 -9.65 -15.79
N GLN A 156 4.48 -9.43 -16.81
CA GLN A 156 5.94 -9.42 -16.70
C GLN A 156 6.44 -7.96 -16.74
N PRO A 157 6.66 -7.32 -15.60
CA PRO A 157 7.18 -5.97 -15.57
C PRO A 157 8.65 -5.94 -16.03
N ARG A 158 9.08 -4.80 -16.55
CA ARG A 158 10.50 -4.57 -16.76
C ARG A 158 11.20 -4.50 -15.42
N ILE A 159 11.93 -5.55 -15.09
CA ILE A 159 12.75 -5.60 -13.87
C ILE A 159 13.96 -4.67 -14.06
N ILE A 160 14.08 -3.67 -13.20
CA ILE A 160 15.21 -2.72 -13.18
C ILE A 160 16.38 -3.21 -12.31
N ARG A 161 16.09 -4.05 -11.33
CA ARG A 161 17.08 -4.66 -10.44
C ARG A 161 16.61 -6.05 -10.04
N ASN A 162 17.49 -7.03 -10.16
CA ASN A 162 17.27 -8.40 -9.68
C ASN A 162 18.62 -8.91 -9.17
N GLU A 163 18.81 -8.88 -7.88
CA GLU A 163 20.07 -9.26 -7.27
C GLU A 163 19.88 -9.93 -5.91
N ASN A 164 20.83 -10.76 -5.55
CA ASN A 164 20.93 -11.27 -4.20
C ASN A 164 21.66 -10.23 -3.35
N ILE A 165 20.92 -9.58 -2.43
CA ILE A 165 21.48 -8.62 -1.48
C ILE A 165 22.30 -9.32 -0.36
N SER A 166 22.05 -10.62 -0.18
CA SER A 166 22.84 -11.52 0.66
C SER A 166 22.71 -12.95 0.11
N PRO A 167 23.48 -13.94 0.63
CA PRO A 167 23.32 -15.35 0.24
C PRO A 167 21.87 -15.87 0.41
N ASP A 168 21.15 -15.35 1.41
CA ASP A 168 19.83 -15.82 1.78
C ASP A 168 18.67 -15.00 1.20
N TYR A 169 18.92 -13.80 0.65
CA TYR A 169 17.88 -12.88 0.23
C TYR A 169 18.06 -12.32 -1.17
N ASN A 170 16.97 -12.37 -1.95
CA ASN A 170 16.87 -11.78 -3.29
C ASN A 170 15.93 -10.56 -3.27
N LEU A 171 16.31 -9.52 -4.00
CA LEU A 171 15.52 -8.31 -4.23
C LEU A 171 15.24 -8.15 -5.72
N LYS A 172 13.97 -8.08 -6.09
CA LYS A 172 13.49 -7.71 -7.44
C LYS A 172 12.82 -6.35 -7.37
N MET A 173 13.21 -5.41 -8.25
CA MET A 173 12.60 -4.07 -8.30
C MET A 173 12.08 -3.75 -9.70
N TRP A 174 10.94 -3.03 -9.76
CA TRP A 174 10.31 -2.57 -11.00
C TRP A 174 9.43 -1.36 -10.78
N TRP A 175 9.17 -0.62 -11.86
CA TRP A 175 8.15 0.42 -11.88
C TRP A 175 6.79 -0.18 -12.19
N GLY A 176 5.77 0.37 -11.56
CA GLY A 176 4.37 0.03 -11.80
C GLY A 176 3.47 1.26 -11.76
N ALA A 177 2.18 1.00 -11.81
CA ALA A 177 1.16 2.02 -11.71
C ALA A 177 0.01 1.52 -10.83
N LYS A 178 -0.66 2.46 -10.18
CA LYS A 178 -1.86 2.18 -9.38
C LYS A 178 -2.97 3.14 -9.78
N VAL A 179 -4.18 2.60 -9.88
CA VAL A 179 -5.43 3.36 -10.02
C VAL A 179 -6.43 2.88 -8.99
N GLY A 180 -7.24 3.79 -8.46
CA GLY A 180 -8.21 3.42 -7.44
C GLY A 180 -9.30 4.46 -7.21
N LEU A 181 -10.29 4.04 -6.44
CA LEU A 181 -11.42 4.84 -6.00
C LEU A 181 -11.36 4.96 -4.49
N ARG A 182 -11.59 6.16 -3.97
CA ARG A 182 -11.61 6.45 -2.53
C ARG A 182 -12.97 6.99 -2.12
N PHE A 183 -13.44 6.51 -0.99
CA PHE A 183 -14.73 6.82 -0.39
C PHE A 183 -14.55 7.32 1.04
N LEU A 184 -15.55 8.09 1.60
CA LEU A 184 -15.69 8.69 2.94
C LEU A 184 -15.27 10.16 3.07
#